data_bb1b6063f628ba8050f41356dbe84cc0
#
_entry.id   bb1b6063f628ba8050f41356dbe84cc0
#
_cell.length_a   1.000
_cell.length_b   1.000
_cell.length_c   1.000
_cell.angle_alpha   90.00
_cell.angle_beta   90.00
_cell.angle_gamma   90.00
#
_symmetry.space_group_name_H-M   'P 1'
#
loop_
_entity.id
_entity.type
_entity.pdbx_description
1 polymer ?
#
loop_
_entity_poly.entity_id
_entity_poly.type
_entity_poly.pdbx_seq_one_letter_code
_entity_poly.pdbx_strand_id
1 'polypeptide(L)'
;MKRDSIRENMEKEKDDILLKVRSSRGCISAGYRLFTGHFKHIFRYSWVAALIYALFCSVSGALMIMMPRLIPITAAVLIIVECLFASYGFSVLKQHQTFGSILRPAKWFSIDTHIFGRTIKCWLCVFVILLVAAAIIAGMSAIAVKYLAFSAYTAVGFFTLGSLIILCLLLPLAYITMRYILNDGIGFWKQFKIGYGVGMRRWGFIFIVVLVASIIEVLLMMLLSLPAIILSMANTQSVFGVAMGDPYTLPSYMPALAAGTFLIIGFLQAYVMMSVLFPIYYMYGSIDAQEQEKQDFNKQQQ
;
A
#
# COMPACT_ATOMS: atom_id res chain seq x y z
N MET A 1 -5.73 -11.39 39.67
CA MET A 1 -6.71 -11.44 38.58
C MET A 1 -7.32 -10.08 38.21
N LYS A 2 -8.03 -9.34 39.09
CA LYS A 2 -8.63 -8.02 38.74
C LYS A 2 -7.62 -6.88 38.59
N ARG A 3 -6.49 -6.90 39.32
CA ARG A 3 -5.38 -5.94 39.19
C ARG A 3 -4.55 -6.15 37.92
N ASP A 4 -4.38 -7.38 37.49
CA ASP A 4 -3.61 -7.70 36.29
C ASP A 4 -4.39 -7.32 35.02
N SER A 5 -5.70 -7.51 35.01
CA SER A 5 -6.58 -7.05 33.91
C SER A 5 -6.67 -5.52 33.80
N ILE A 6 -6.63 -4.80 34.93
CA ILE A 6 -6.59 -3.32 34.93
C ILE A 6 -5.23 -2.81 34.43
N ARG A 7 -4.14 -3.47 34.82
CA ARG A 7 -2.78 -3.13 34.36
C ARG A 7 -2.61 -3.39 32.86
N GLU A 8 -3.13 -4.53 32.40
CA GLU A 8 -3.13 -4.91 30.98
C GLU A 8 -3.98 -3.95 30.12
N ASN A 9 -5.13 -3.50 30.64
CA ASN A 9 -5.94 -2.50 29.95
C ASN A 9 -5.30 -1.11 29.93
N MET A 10 -4.65 -0.67 31.02
CA MET A 10 -3.91 0.60 31.05
C MET A 10 -2.64 0.57 30.17
N GLU A 11 -1.96 -0.56 30.05
CA GLU A 11 -0.85 -0.73 29.10
C GLU A 11 -1.35 -0.71 27.65
N LYS A 12 -2.48 -1.36 27.35
CA LYS A 12 -3.13 -1.30 26.03
C LYS A 12 -3.53 0.12 25.67
N GLU A 13 -4.15 0.85 26.59
CA GLU A 13 -4.57 2.24 26.37
C GLU A 13 -3.38 3.19 26.17
N LYS A 14 -2.27 2.98 26.92
CA LYS A 14 -1.01 3.71 26.72
C LYS A 14 -0.31 3.41 25.39
N ASP A 15 -0.50 2.23 24.86
CA ASP A 15 0.11 1.82 23.60
C ASP A 15 -0.70 2.27 22.36
N ASP A 16 -1.96 2.63 22.54
CA ASP A 16 -2.82 3.11 21.45
C ASP A 16 -2.66 4.61 21.15
N ILE A 17 -1.92 5.35 21.99
CA ILE A 17 -1.63 6.77 21.75
C ILE A 17 -0.77 6.90 20.50
N LEU A 18 -1.25 7.63 19.47
CA LEU A 18 -0.53 7.85 18.22
C LEU A 18 0.79 8.62 18.42
N LEU A 19 0.72 9.78 19.09
CA LEU A 19 1.86 10.69 19.29
C LEU A 19 2.73 10.22 20.45
N LYS A 20 3.51 9.18 20.22
CA LYS A 20 4.49 8.64 21.17
C LYS A 20 5.74 8.21 20.41
N VAL A 21 6.92 8.58 20.91
CA VAL A 21 8.19 8.11 20.34
C VAL A 21 8.30 6.59 20.50
N ARG A 22 8.44 5.88 19.40
CA ARG A 22 8.57 4.41 19.33
C ARG A 22 9.79 4.02 18.53
N SER A 23 10.32 2.82 18.84
CA SER A 23 11.28 2.14 17.97
C SER A 23 10.59 1.58 16.71
N SER A 24 11.35 1.25 15.67
CA SER A 24 10.82 0.63 14.44
C SER A 24 10.00 -0.63 14.73
N ARG A 25 10.52 -1.51 15.61
CA ARG A 25 9.81 -2.71 16.07
C ARG A 25 8.51 -2.33 16.80
N GLY A 26 8.55 -1.28 17.63
CA GLY A 26 7.38 -0.79 18.37
C GLY A 26 6.28 -0.28 17.44
N CYS A 27 6.62 0.43 16.34
CA CYS A 27 5.65 0.89 15.34
C CYS A 27 4.99 -0.28 14.60
N ILE A 28 5.79 -1.27 14.19
CA ILE A 28 5.29 -2.46 13.48
C ILE A 28 4.35 -3.26 14.38
N SER A 29 4.79 -3.57 15.60
CA SER A 29 4.00 -4.33 16.56
C SER A 29 2.70 -3.61 16.94
N ALA A 30 2.76 -2.29 17.23
CA ALA A 30 1.57 -1.50 17.55
C ALA A 30 0.60 -1.43 16.36
N GLY A 31 1.11 -1.26 15.12
CA GLY A 31 0.29 -1.24 13.92
C GLY A 31 -0.49 -2.53 13.70
N TYR A 32 0.19 -3.66 13.68
CA TYR A 32 -0.48 -4.95 13.52
C TYR A 32 -1.40 -5.31 14.68
N ARG A 33 -1.04 -4.93 15.91
CA ARG A 33 -1.92 -5.11 17.08
C ARG A 33 -3.20 -4.28 16.97
N LEU A 34 -3.11 -3.02 16.54
CA LEU A 34 -4.28 -2.19 16.29
C LEU A 34 -5.18 -2.80 15.21
N PHE A 35 -4.59 -3.25 14.09
CA PHE A 35 -5.34 -3.90 13.01
C PHE A 35 -6.04 -5.18 13.48
N THR A 36 -5.31 -6.11 14.12
CA THR A 36 -5.85 -7.40 14.55
C THR A 36 -6.82 -7.24 15.71
N GLY A 37 -6.52 -6.37 16.67
CA GLY A 37 -7.38 -6.11 17.85
C GLY A 37 -8.74 -5.50 17.49
N HIS A 38 -8.78 -4.69 16.43
CA HIS A 38 -10.00 -4.03 15.96
C HIS A 38 -10.52 -4.59 14.64
N PHE A 39 -10.01 -5.75 14.20
CA PHE A 39 -10.35 -6.34 12.91
C PHE A 39 -11.86 -6.45 12.65
N LYS A 40 -12.64 -6.86 13.66
CA LYS A 40 -14.11 -6.97 13.54
C LYS A 40 -14.78 -5.62 13.20
N HIS A 41 -14.28 -4.53 13.76
CA HIS A 41 -14.81 -3.18 13.47
C HIS A 41 -14.35 -2.70 12.08
N ILE A 42 -13.07 -2.91 11.75
CA ILE A 42 -12.51 -2.59 10.44
C ILE A 42 -13.25 -3.36 9.35
N PHE A 43 -13.41 -4.67 9.53
CA PHE A 43 -14.14 -5.52 8.60
C PHE A 43 -15.57 -5.02 8.38
N ARG A 44 -16.31 -4.74 9.46
CA ARG A 44 -17.70 -4.25 9.36
C ARG A 44 -17.79 -2.90 8.63
N TYR A 45 -16.75 -2.08 8.72
CA TYR A 45 -16.68 -0.79 8.03
C TYR A 45 -16.36 -0.94 6.54
N SER A 46 -15.47 -1.87 6.17
CA SER A 46 -14.82 -1.93 4.85
C SER A 46 -15.26 -3.12 3.97
N TRP A 47 -16.05 -4.08 4.49
CA TRP A 47 -16.36 -5.32 3.75
C TRP A 47 -17.04 -5.07 2.40
N VAL A 48 -17.91 -4.06 2.29
CA VAL A 48 -18.58 -3.69 1.02
C VAL A 48 -17.55 -3.18 0.01
N ALA A 49 -16.63 -2.31 0.45
CA ALA A 49 -15.56 -1.81 -0.41
C ALA A 49 -14.59 -2.93 -0.82
N ALA A 50 -14.26 -3.84 0.11
CA ALA A 50 -13.45 -5.02 -0.18
C ALA A 50 -14.14 -5.96 -1.18
N LEU A 51 -15.47 -6.13 -1.07
CA LEU A 51 -16.25 -6.92 -2.02
C LEU A 51 -16.28 -6.27 -3.42
N ILE A 52 -16.45 -4.96 -3.50
CA ILE A 52 -16.36 -4.23 -4.77
C ILE A 52 -14.98 -4.43 -5.40
N TYR A 53 -13.91 -4.26 -4.64
CA TYR A 53 -12.54 -4.53 -5.11
C TYR A 53 -12.39 -5.98 -5.61
N ALA A 54 -12.87 -6.96 -4.84
CA ALA A 54 -12.83 -8.38 -5.22
C ALA A 54 -13.63 -8.68 -6.49
N LEU A 55 -14.78 -8.04 -6.70
CA LEU A 55 -15.56 -8.17 -7.93
C LEU A 55 -14.79 -7.66 -9.16
N PHE A 56 -14.09 -6.52 -9.02
CA PHE A 56 -13.23 -6.04 -10.11
C PHE A 56 -12.04 -6.97 -10.36
N CYS A 57 -11.43 -7.54 -9.33
CA CYS A 57 -10.41 -8.58 -9.47
C CYS A 57 -10.97 -9.82 -10.18
N SER A 58 -12.17 -10.26 -9.84
CA SER A 58 -12.87 -11.38 -10.46
C SER A 58 -13.10 -11.16 -11.97
N VAL A 59 -13.65 -10.00 -12.34
CA VAL A 59 -13.86 -9.63 -13.74
C VAL A 59 -12.51 -9.57 -14.49
N SER A 60 -11.49 -8.98 -13.88
CA SER A 60 -10.14 -8.89 -14.47
C SER A 60 -9.54 -10.27 -14.70
N GLY A 61 -9.72 -11.21 -13.75
CA GLY A 61 -9.26 -12.59 -13.88
C GLY A 61 -9.95 -13.34 -15.02
N ALA A 62 -11.26 -13.18 -15.17
CA ALA A 62 -12.01 -13.76 -16.29
C ALA A 62 -11.56 -13.16 -17.63
N LEU A 63 -11.43 -11.84 -17.71
CA LEU A 63 -11.00 -11.12 -18.92
C LEU A 63 -9.56 -11.47 -19.34
N MET A 64 -8.68 -11.74 -18.38
CA MET A 64 -7.31 -12.18 -18.66
C MET A 64 -7.29 -13.46 -19.51
N ILE A 65 -8.25 -14.38 -19.28
CA ILE A 65 -8.37 -15.63 -20.04
C ILE A 65 -9.12 -15.39 -21.36
N MET A 66 -10.24 -14.66 -21.32
CA MET A 66 -11.10 -14.49 -22.51
C MET A 66 -10.55 -13.48 -23.51
N MET A 67 -9.99 -12.38 -23.03
CA MET A 67 -9.59 -11.22 -23.83
C MET A 67 -8.28 -10.58 -23.30
N PRO A 68 -7.12 -11.22 -23.50
CA PRO A 68 -5.84 -10.72 -22.95
C PRO A 68 -5.50 -9.28 -23.37
N ARG A 69 -6.02 -8.82 -24.50
CA ARG A 69 -5.82 -7.44 -25.00
C ARG A 69 -6.40 -6.36 -24.07
N LEU A 70 -7.35 -6.73 -23.21
CA LEU A 70 -7.98 -5.80 -22.26
C LEU A 70 -7.20 -5.68 -20.94
N ILE A 71 -6.14 -6.45 -20.70
CA ILE A 71 -5.34 -6.44 -19.47
C ILE A 71 -4.89 -5.01 -19.09
N PRO A 72 -4.37 -4.16 -19.98
CA PRO A 72 -3.97 -2.81 -19.59
C PRO A 72 -5.12 -1.94 -19.08
N ILE A 73 -6.31 -2.10 -19.66
CA ILE A 73 -7.50 -1.36 -19.28
C ILE A 73 -8.01 -1.85 -17.92
N THR A 74 -8.08 -3.16 -17.71
CA THR A 74 -8.49 -3.74 -16.43
C THR A 74 -7.52 -3.39 -15.31
N ALA A 75 -6.21 -3.36 -15.59
CA ALA A 75 -5.19 -2.92 -14.64
C ALA A 75 -5.39 -1.45 -14.24
N ALA A 76 -5.66 -0.55 -15.20
CA ALA A 76 -5.93 0.86 -14.90
C ALA A 76 -7.18 1.03 -14.03
N VAL A 77 -8.25 0.27 -14.30
CA VAL A 77 -9.47 0.29 -13.47
C VAL A 77 -9.19 -0.25 -12.07
N LEU A 78 -8.42 -1.33 -11.95
CA LEU A 78 -8.04 -1.90 -10.65
C LEU A 78 -7.28 -0.89 -9.79
N ILE A 79 -6.36 -0.10 -10.35
CA ILE A 79 -5.66 0.97 -9.61
C ILE A 79 -6.64 1.98 -9.03
N ILE A 80 -7.68 2.38 -9.78
CA ILE A 80 -8.70 3.32 -9.29
C ILE A 80 -9.49 2.70 -8.13
N VAL A 81 -9.89 1.44 -8.26
CA VAL A 81 -10.64 0.73 -7.22
C VAL A 81 -9.78 0.49 -5.98
N GLU A 82 -8.49 0.25 -6.16
CA GLU A 82 -7.51 0.17 -5.07
C GLU A 82 -7.39 1.49 -4.31
N CYS A 83 -7.33 2.63 -5.01
CA CYS A 83 -7.36 3.96 -4.39
C CYS A 83 -8.65 4.19 -3.57
N LEU A 84 -9.79 3.74 -4.09
CA LEU A 84 -11.07 3.76 -3.36
C LEU A 84 -10.96 2.96 -2.07
N PHE A 85 -10.47 1.74 -2.15
CA PHE A 85 -10.34 0.87 -0.98
C PHE A 85 -9.33 1.42 0.03
N ALA A 86 -8.17 1.93 -0.41
CA ALA A 86 -7.19 2.57 0.46
C ALA A 86 -7.78 3.78 1.21
N SER A 87 -8.70 4.55 0.60
CA SER A 87 -9.35 5.67 1.27
C SER A 87 -10.18 5.26 2.48
N TYR A 88 -10.75 4.05 2.48
CA TYR A 88 -11.40 3.47 3.67
C TYR A 88 -10.39 3.20 4.78
N GLY A 89 -9.23 2.66 4.46
CA GLY A 89 -8.15 2.46 5.42
C GLY A 89 -7.73 3.78 6.08
N PHE A 90 -7.53 4.83 5.29
CA PHE A 90 -7.22 6.16 5.80
C PHE A 90 -8.36 6.76 6.63
N SER A 91 -9.62 6.53 6.27
CA SER A 91 -10.78 6.97 7.05
C SER A 91 -10.81 6.32 8.43
N VAL A 92 -10.50 5.02 8.51
CA VAL A 92 -10.39 4.30 9.79
C VAL A 92 -9.25 4.87 10.64
N LEU A 93 -8.09 5.14 10.04
CA LEU A 93 -6.93 5.71 10.75
C LEU A 93 -7.21 7.14 11.23
N LYS A 94 -7.91 7.95 10.44
CA LYS A 94 -8.31 9.32 10.83
C LYS A 94 -9.30 9.29 11.99
N GLN A 95 -10.26 8.35 12.00
CA GLN A 95 -11.16 8.16 13.14
C GLN A 95 -10.39 7.82 14.41
N HIS A 96 -9.43 6.89 14.30
CA HIS A 96 -8.57 6.54 15.44
C HIS A 96 -7.74 7.74 15.92
N GLN A 97 -7.21 8.56 15.02
CA GLN A 97 -6.47 9.77 15.38
C GLN A 97 -7.35 10.79 16.12
N THR A 98 -8.61 10.95 15.70
CA THR A 98 -9.51 11.99 16.25
C THR A 98 -10.16 11.56 17.56
N PHE A 99 -10.55 10.29 17.68
CA PHE A 99 -11.37 9.80 18.79
C PHE A 99 -10.64 8.81 19.71
N GLY A 100 -9.38 8.43 19.40
CA GLY A 100 -8.63 7.41 20.14
C GLY A 100 -9.18 5.99 19.99
N SER A 101 -10.26 5.82 19.24
CA SER A 101 -10.91 4.53 19.02
C SER A 101 -11.53 4.42 17.64
N ILE A 102 -11.66 3.21 17.13
CA ILE A 102 -12.34 2.95 15.86
C ILE A 102 -13.84 2.85 16.12
N LEU A 103 -14.58 3.89 15.76
CA LEU A 103 -16.02 3.97 15.97
C LEU A 103 -16.79 3.12 14.95
N ARG A 104 -18.01 2.69 15.34
CA ARG A 104 -18.92 2.01 14.41
C ARG A 104 -19.40 3.00 13.34
N PRO A 105 -19.37 2.63 12.05
CA PRO A 105 -19.90 3.49 11.01
C PRO A 105 -21.40 3.70 11.18
N ALA A 106 -21.85 4.92 11.01
CA ALA A 106 -23.28 5.24 11.03
C ALA A 106 -24.03 4.68 9.80
N LYS A 107 -23.32 4.53 8.68
CA LYS A 107 -23.83 3.97 7.42
C LYS A 107 -22.90 2.88 6.90
N TRP A 108 -23.45 1.85 6.29
CA TRP A 108 -22.73 0.70 5.73
C TRP A 108 -21.79 1.07 4.58
N PHE A 109 -22.06 2.17 3.90
CA PHE A 109 -21.27 2.71 2.83
C PHE A 109 -21.23 4.25 2.97
N SER A 110 -20.17 4.74 3.62
CA SER A 110 -19.90 6.18 3.70
C SER A 110 -18.47 6.43 3.24
N ILE A 111 -18.34 7.01 2.05
CA ILE A 111 -17.05 7.51 1.58
C ILE A 111 -16.91 8.93 2.11
N ASP A 112 -15.85 9.18 2.88
CA ASP A 112 -15.43 10.54 3.17
C ASP A 112 -14.80 11.12 1.88
N THR A 113 -15.59 11.91 1.16
CA THR A 113 -15.20 12.50 -0.14
C THR A 113 -13.94 13.37 -0.01
N HIS A 114 -13.72 13.96 1.15
CA HIS A 114 -12.52 14.76 1.42
C HIS A 114 -11.26 13.88 1.50
N ILE A 115 -11.31 12.79 2.28
CA ILE A 115 -10.20 11.83 2.38
C ILE A 115 -9.97 11.17 1.03
N PHE A 116 -11.02 10.76 0.34
CA PHE A 116 -10.94 10.16 -0.99
C PHE A 116 -10.26 11.09 -1.99
N GLY A 117 -10.68 12.36 -2.07
CA GLY A 117 -10.05 13.34 -2.97
C GLY A 117 -8.56 13.59 -2.64
N ARG A 118 -8.17 13.55 -1.35
CA ARG A 118 -6.75 13.67 -0.94
C ARG A 118 -5.96 12.42 -1.30
N THR A 119 -6.54 11.25 -1.12
CA THR A 119 -5.92 9.96 -1.49
C THR A 119 -5.65 9.92 -2.99
N ILE A 120 -6.63 10.23 -3.83
CA ILE A 120 -6.45 10.28 -5.30
C ILE A 120 -5.35 11.28 -5.68
N LYS A 121 -5.38 12.50 -5.14
CA LYS A 121 -4.33 13.51 -5.43
C LYS A 121 -2.94 13.01 -5.06
N CYS A 122 -2.81 12.35 -3.90
CA CYS A 122 -1.54 11.80 -3.46
C CYS A 122 -1.06 10.67 -4.39
N TRP A 123 -1.93 9.73 -4.74
CA TRP A 123 -1.62 8.64 -5.65
C TRP A 123 -1.25 9.14 -7.05
N LEU A 124 -1.98 10.12 -7.57
CA LEU A 124 -1.66 10.73 -8.86
C LEU A 124 -0.28 11.39 -8.84
N CYS A 125 0.05 12.14 -7.78
CA CYS A 125 1.36 12.75 -7.64
C CYS A 125 2.48 11.71 -7.54
N VAL A 126 2.30 10.66 -6.73
CA VAL A 126 3.27 9.56 -6.62
C VAL A 126 3.44 8.86 -7.96
N PHE A 127 2.35 8.59 -8.67
CA PHE A 127 2.38 7.98 -10.00
C PHE A 127 3.15 8.82 -11.02
N VAL A 128 2.90 10.14 -11.06
CA VAL A 128 3.65 11.06 -11.93
C VAL A 128 5.14 11.08 -11.59
N ILE A 129 5.48 11.12 -10.30
CA ILE A 129 6.89 11.07 -9.85
C ILE A 129 7.56 9.77 -10.30
N LEU A 130 6.89 8.63 -10.13
CA LEU A 130 7.39 7.33 -10.57
C LEU A 130 7.56 7.24 -12.10
N LEU A 131 6.59 7.79 -12.87
CA LEU A 131 6.68 7.85 -14.33
C LEU A 131 7.87 8.68 -14.80
N VAL A 132 8.06 9.86 -14.23
CA VAL A 132 9.20 10.74 -14.55
C VAL A 132 10.52 10.05 -14.20
N ALA A 133 10.58 9.43 -13.02
CA ALA A 133 11.76 8.69 -12.58
C ALA A 133 12.09 7.52 -13.52
N ALA A 134 11.10 6.73 -13.90
CA ALA A 134 11.24 5.62 -14.85
C ALA A 134 11.70 6.11 -16.24
N ALA A 135 11.14 7.22 -16.72
CA ALA A 135 11.54 7.83 -17.99
C ALA A 135 12.99 8.31 -17.97
N ILE A 136 13.44 8.92 -16.87
CA ILE A 136 14.84 9.35 -16.69
C ILE A 136 15.77 8.13 -16.73
N ILE A 137 15.47 7.06 -15.96
CA ILE A 137 16.32 5.86 -15.93
C ILE A 137 16.36 5.20 -17.31
N ALA A 138 15.21 5.05 -17.97
CA ALA A 138 15.12 4.45 -19.30
C ALA A 138 15.92 5.28 -20.34
N GLY A 139 15.80 6.61 -20.28
CA GLY A 139 16.56 7.52 -21.13
C GLY A 139 18.07 7.40 -20.91
N MET A 140 18.52 7.38 -19.65
CA MET A 140 19.93 7.19 -19.31
C MET A 140 20.45 5.83 -19.77
N SER A 141 19.68 4.76 -19.60
CA SER A 141 20.02 3.41 -20.05
C SER A 141 20.16 3.35 -21.59
N ALA A 142 19.23 3.97 -22.31
CA ALA A 142 19.27 4.05 -23.78
C ALA A 142 20.50 4.84 -24.29
N ILE A 143 20.83 5.95 -23.64
CA ILE A 143 22.02 6.74 -23.94
C ILE A 143 23.29 5.92 -23.70
N ALA A 144 23.36 5.21 -22.57
CA ALA A 144 24.50 4.37 -22.22
C ALA A 144 24.75 3.26 -23.26
N VAL A 145 23.68 2.61 -23.75
CA VAL A 145 23.77 1.60 -24.81
C VAL A 145 24.23 2.21 -26.10
N LYS A 146 23.65 3.35 -26.51
CA LYS A 146 23.89 3.94 -27.83
C LYS A 146 25.25 4.62 -27.96
N TYR A 147 25.69 5.33 -26.93
CA TYR A 147 26.89 6.18 -26.99
C TYR A 147 28.12 5.61 -26.27
N LEU A 148 27.89 4.80 -25.21
CA LEU A 148 28.99 4.20 -24.45
C LEU A 148 29.27 2.75 -24.85
N ALA A 149 28.56 2.24 -25.87
CA ALA A 149 28.67 0.85 -26.38
C ALA A 149 28.54 -0.22 -25.26
N PHE A 150 27.76 0.07 -24.24
CA PHE A 150 27.50 -0.89 -23.19
C PHE A 150 26.72 -2.10 -23.70
N SER A 151 27.04 -3.28 -23.20
CA SER A 151 26.27 -4.48 -23.52
C SER A 151 24.84 -4.37 -22.95
N ALA A 152 23.90 -5.14 -23.51
CA ALA A 152 22.52 -5.18 -22.98
C ALA A 152 22.48 -5.54 -21.50
N TYR A 153 23.38 -6.41 -21.03
CA TYR A 153 23.47 -6.79 -19.61
C TYR A 153 23.88 -5.63 -18.70
N THR A 154 24.85 -4.81 -19.13
CA THR A 154 25.27 -3.63 -18.36
C THR A 154 24.15 -2.58 -18.31
N ALA A 155 23.38 -2.40 -19.40
CA ALA A 155 22.22 -1.50 -19.42
C ALA A 155 21.13 -1.96 -18.45
N VAL A 156 20.84 -3.26 -18.38
CA VAL A 156 19.91 -3.83 -17.39
C VAL A 156 20.44 -3.60 -15.96
N GLY A 157 21.74 -3.78 -15.72
CA GLY A 157 22.36 -3.48 -14.44
C GLY A 157 22.19 -2.01 -14.02
N PHE A 158 22.42 -1.07 -14.93
CA PHE A 158 22.19 0.35 -14.70
C PHE A 158 20.73 0.68 -14.41
N PHE A 159 19.80 0.10 -15.18
CA PHE A 159 18.37 0.27 -14.94
C PHE A 159 17.95 -0.24 -13.56
N THR A 160 18.43 -1.43 -13.17
CA THR A 160 18.12 -2.03 -11.87
C THR A 160 18.68 -1.21 -10.71
N LEU A 161 19.95 -0.80 -10.80
CA LEU A 161 20.59 0.02 -9.77
C LEU A 161 19.93 1.40 -9.65
N GLY A 162 19.64 2.05 -10.77
CA GLY A 162 18.95 3.34 -10.81
C GLY A 162 17.55 3.24 -10.20
N SER A 163 16.80 2.18 -10.50
CA SER A 163 15.48 1.92 -9.92
C SER A 163 15.56 1.73 -8.41
N LEU A 164 16.57 1.02 -7.90
CA LEU A 164 16.78 0.82 -6.47
C LEU A 164 17.08 2.15 -5.76
N ILE A 165 17.97 2.98 -6.33
CA ILE A 165 18.30 4.30 -5.78
C ILE A 165 17.05 5.19 -5.72
N ILE A 166 16.26 5.22 -6.79
CA ILE A 166 15.03 6.02 -6.82
C ILE A 166 14.02 5.50 -5.78
N LEU A 167 13.85 4.19 -5.66
CA LEU A 167 12.99 3.60 -4.64
C LEU A 167 13.41 4.04 -3.23
N CYS A 168 14.72 4.03 -2.95
CA CYS A 168 15.25 4.52 -1.68
C CYS A 168 14.97 6.01 -1.44
N LEU A 169 15.07 6.85 -2.47
CA LEU A 169 14.77 8.29 -2.38
C LEU A 169 13.28 8.58 -2.22
N LEU A 170 12.42 7.67 -2.67
CA LEU A 170 10.96 7.81 -2.56
C LEU A 170 10.39 7.33 -1.21
N LEU A 171 11.16 6.65 -0.38
CA LEU A 171 10.72 6.17 0.94
C LEU A 171 10.09 7.26 1.83
N PRO A 172 10.59 8.52 1.89
CA PRO A 172 9.95 9.58 2.64
C PRO A 172 8.51 9.87 2.22
N LEU A 173 8.11 9.47 1.00
CA LEU A 173 6.72 9.63 0.54
C LEU A 173 5.72 8.87 1.41
N ALA A 174 6.09 7.75 2.00
CA ALA A 174 5.23 7.01 2.92
C ALA A 174 4.82 7.88 4.13
N TYR A 175 5.78 8.62 4.70
CA TYR A 175 5.51 9.58 5.78
C TYR A 175 4.67 10.76 5.30
N ILE A 176 5.02 11.33 4.14
CA ILE A 176 4.32 12.49 3.56
C ILE A 176 2.87 12.16 3.24
N THR A 177 2.62 10.97 2.67
CA THR A 177 1.28 10.48 2.34
C THR A 177 0.40 10.42 3.58
N MET A 178 0.88 9.78 4.65
CA MET A 178 0.15 9.73 5.93
C MET A 178 -0.12 11.12 6.48
N ARG A 179 0.92 11.96 6.54
CA ARG A 179 0.79 13.32 7.04
C ARG A 179 -0.19 14.16 6.24
N TYR A 180 -0.16 14.06 4.91
CA TYR A 180 -1.05 14.82 4.05
C TYR A 180 -2.51 14.37 4.16
N ILE A 181 -2.76 13.06 4.19
CA ILE A 181 -4.13 12.52 4.20
C ILE A 181 -4.79 12.75 5.57
N LEU A 182 -4.05 12.57 6.65
CA LEU A 182 -4.59 12.63 8.02
C LEU A 182 -4.71 14.06 8.56
N ASN A 183 -3.85 15.00 8.16
CA ASN A 183 -3.88 16.38 8.66
C ASN A 183 -4.58 17.31 7.68
N ASP A 184 -5.69 17.87 8.10
CA ASP A 184 -6.44 18.86 7.32
C ASP A 184 -5.77 20.25 7.35
N GLY A 185 -6.05 21.04 6.32
CA GLY A 185 -5.72 22.48 6.32
C GLY A 185 -4.41 22.90 5.65
N ILE A 186 -3.52 21.97 5.25
CA ILE A 186 -2.27 22.32 4.57
C ILE A 186 -2.27 21.74 3.13
N GLY A 187 -1.93 22.59 2.15
CA GLY A 187 -1.83 22.17 0.75
C GLY A 187 -0.72 21.14 0.50
N PHE A 188 -0.93 20.27 -0.49
CA PHE A 188 -0.03 19.15 -0.81
C PHE A 188 1.44 19.57 -0.96
N TRP A 189 1.74 20.57 -1.77
CA TRP A 189 3.12 21.01 -2.05
C TRP A 189 3.84 21.58 -0.82
N LYS A 190 3.11 22.26 0.06
CA LYS A 190 3.66 22.76 1.33
C LYS A 190 3.99 21.61 2.27
N GLN A 191 3.07 20.62 2.37
CA GLN A 191 3.30 19.38 3.13
C GLN A 191 4.45 18.58 2.55
N PHE A 192 4.56 18.51 1.22
CA PHE A 192 5.63 17.80 0.53
C PHE A 192 7.00 18.39 0.88
N LYS A 193 7.19 19.70 0.74
CA LYS A 193 8.48 20.36 1.06
C LYS A 193 8.91 20.13 2.51
N ILE A 194 7.99 20.36 3.45
CA ILE A 194 8.30 20.22 4.89
C ILE A 194 8.51 18.73 5.22
N GLY A 195 7.60 17.88 4.79
CA GLY A 195 7.60 16.46 5.11
C GLY A 195 8.78 15.71 4.50
N TYR A 196 9.23 16.10 3.29
CA TYR A 196 10.38 15.45 2.65
C TYR A 196 11.68 15.70 3.44
N GLY A 197 11.90 16.93 3.90
CA GLY A 197 13.06 17.26 4.74
C GLY A 197 13.08 16.52 6.08
N VAL A 198 11.90 16.38 6.72
CA VAL A 198 11.75 15.61 7.96
C VAL A 198 11.96 14.13 7.69
N GLY A 199 11.33 13.60 6.64
CA GLY A 199 11.45 12.19 6.24
C GLY A 199 12.89 11.79 5.88
N MET A 200 13.63 12.65 5.18
CA MET A 200 15.05 12.40 4.86
C MET A 200 15.94 12.38 6.10
N ARG A 201 15.69 13.24 7.10
CA ARG A 201 16.43 13.16 8.38
C ARG A 201 16.17 11.87 9.15
N ARG A 202 15.02 11.24 8.95
CA ARG A 202 14.59 9.99 9.60
C ARG A 202 14.56 8.81 8.63
N TRP A 203 15.30 8.92 7.52
CA TRP A 203 15.26 7.96 6.41
C TRP A 203 15.47 6.52 6.88
N GLY A 204 16.49 6.25 7.70
CA GLY A 204 16.78 4.90 8.19
C GLY A 204 15.66 4.30 9.04
N PHE A 205 14.95 5.13 9.83
CA PHE A 205 13.79 4.69 10.60
C PHE A 205 12.62 4.32 9.67
N ILE A 206 12.32 5.18 8.68
CA ILE A 206 11.27 4.94 7.68
C ILE A 206 11.61 3.68 6.88
N PHE A 207 12.88 3.55 6.44
CA PHE A 207 13.35 2.39 5.68
C PHE A 207 13.05 1.08 6.39
N ILE A 208 13.44 0.96 7.67
CA ILE A 208 13.23 -0.29 8.43
C ILE A 208 11.74 -0.62 8.58
N VAL A 209 10.91 0.37 8.92
CA VAL A 209 9.47 0.14 9.11
C VAL A 209 8.79 -0.25 7.80
N VAL A 210 9.04 0.50 6.72
CA VAL A 210 8.46 0.21 5.40
C VAL A 210 8.98 -1.12 4.87
N LEU A 211 10.29 -1.40 4.96
CA LEU A 211 10.88 -2.65 4.48
C LEU A 211 10.25 -3.87 5.16
N VAL A 212 10.18 -3.87 6.49
CA VAL A 212 9.62 -5.03 7.22
C VAL A 212 8.12 -5.18 6.94
N ALA A 213 7.36 -4.07 6.92
CA ALA A 213 5.95 -4.12 6.57
C ALA A 213 5.73 -4.65 5.14
N SER A 214 6.53 -4.19 4.17
CA SER A 214 6.46 -4.67 2.78
C SER A 214 6.87 -6.13 2.63
N ILE A 215 7.87 -6.61 3.37
CA ILE A 215 8.24 -8.04 3.35
C ILE A 215 7.07 -8.90 3.83
N ILE A 216 6.43 -8.52 4.93
CA ILE A 216 5.26 -9.24 5.45
C ILE A 216 4.12 -9.23 4.43
N GLU A 217 3.84 -8.07 3.83
CA GLU A 217 2.81 -7.93 2.78
C GLU A 217 3.11 -8.81 1.58
N VAL A 218 4.31 -8.74 1.01
CA VAL A 218 4.72 -9.52 -0.16
C VAL A 218 4.62 -11.02 0.10
N LEU A 219 5.07 -11.49 1.27
CA LEU A 219 4.97 -12.91 1.64
C LEU A 219 3.50 -13.38 1.71
N LEU A 220 2.63 -12.59 2.33
CA LEU A 220 1.21 -12.90 2.41
C LEU A 220 0.54 -12.83 1.02
N MET A 221 0.87 -11.81 0.22
CA MET A 221 0.36 -11.68 -1.15
C MET A 221 0.80 -12.83 -2.04
N MET A 222 2.07 -13.25 -1.97
CA MET A 222 2.57 -14.43 -2.70
C MET A 222 1.80 -15.70 -2.33
N LEU A 223 1.61 -15.93 -1.03
CA LEU A 223 0.89 -17.11 -0.54
C LEU A 223 -0.57 -17.12 -1.03
N LEU A 224 -1.25 -15.98 -0.92
CA LEU A 224 -2.65 -15.86 -1.35
C LEU A 224 -2.81 -15.96 -2.87
N SER A 225 -1.83 -15.49 -3.66
CA SER A 225 -1.90 -15.48 -5.12
C SER A 225 -1.52 -16.81 -5.77
N LEU A 226 -1.02 -17.81 -5.02
CA LEU A 226 -0.64 -19.10 -5.59
C LEU A 226 -1.70 -19.74 -6.51
N PRO A 227 -3.01 -19.82 -6.13
CA PRO A 227 -4.01 -20.38 -7.02
C PRO A 227 -4.18 -19.58 -8.32
N ALA A 228 -4.09 -18.26 -8.26
CA ALA A 228 -4.18 -17.39 -9.43
C ALA A 228 -2.96 -17.56 -10.36
N ILE A 229 -1.77 -17.73 -9.78
CA ILE A 229 -0.53 -18.01 -10.53
C ILE A 229 -0.65 -19.33 -11.27
N ILE A 230 -1.13 -20.38 -10.62
CA ILE A 230 -1.34 -21.71 -11.26
C ILE A 230 -2.32 -21.59 -12.44
N LEU A 231 -3.45 -20.91 -12.25
CA LEU A 231 -4.42 -20.69 -13.33
C LEU A 231 -3.83 -19.87 -14.50
N SER A 232 -3.06 -18.83 -14.17
CA SER A 232 -2.39 -18.00 -15.18
C SER A 232 -1.35 -18.78 -15.97
N MET A 233 -0.59 -19.66 -15.31
CA MET A 233 0.38 -20.54 -15.96
C MET A 233 -0.32 -21.55 -16.87
N ALA A 234 -1.40 -22.19 -16.42
CA ALA A 234 -2.19 -23.12 -17.23
C ALA A 234 -2.74 -22.42 -18.50
N ASN A 235 -3.26 -21.19 -18.35
CA ASN A 235 -3.70 -20.39 -19.48
C ASN A 235 -2.57 -20.08 -20.47
N THR A 236 -1.43 -19.65 -19.96
CA THR A 236 -0.26 -19.34 -20.80
C THR A 236 0.23 -20.57 -21.55
N GLN A 237 0.34 -21.71 -20.89
CA GLN A 237 0.74 -22.98 -21.52
C GLN A 237 -0.23 -23.42 -22.62
N SER A 238 -1.55 -23.28 -22.38
CA SER A 238 -2.55 -23.59 -23.40
C SER A 238 -2.42 -22.68 -24.62
N VAL A 239 -2.23 -21.37 -24.43
CA VAL A 239 -2.04 -20.44 -25.54
C VAL A 239 -0.79 -20.79 -26.37
N PHE A 240 0.31 -21.14 -25.72
CA PHE A 240 1.53 -21.60 -26.40
C PHE A 240 1.33 -22.93 -27.09
N GLY A 241 0.65 -23.90 -26.46
CA GLY A 241 0.35 -25.19 -27.07
C GLY A 241 -0.45 -25.05 -28.37
N VAL A 242 -1.52 -24.26 -28.34
CA VAL A 242 -2.33 -23.97 -29.54
C VAL A 242 -1.49 -23.29 -30.62
N ALA A 243 -0.60 -22.36 -30.27
CA ALA A 243 0.30 -21.71 -31.22
C ALA A 243 1.31 -22.69 -31.87
N MET A 244 1.63 -23.79 -31.19
CA MET A 244 2.50 -24.86 -31.69
C MET A 244 1.75 -25.97 -32.39
N GLY A 245 0.42 -25.88 -32.53
CA GLY A 245 -0.41 -26.86 -33.24
C GLY A 245 -1.04 -27.92 -32.33
N ASP A 246 -0.99 -27.76 -31.00
CA ASP A 246 -1.70 -28.65 -30.10
C ASP A 246 -3.22 -28.40 -30.20
N PRO A 247 -4.04 -29.43 -30.46
CA PRO A 247 -5.49 -29.28 -30.55
C PRO A 247 -6.17 -29.05 -29.20
N TYR A 248 -5.47 -29.26 -28.10
CA TYR A 248 -6.05 -29.14 -26.75
C TYR A 248 -6.16 -27.67 -26.32
N THR A 249 -7.40 -27.24 -26.19
CA THR A 249 -7.73 -25.92 -25.64
C THR A 249 -8.10 -26.03 -24.16
N LEU A 250 -8.11 -24.90 -23.45
CA LEU A 250 -8.62 -24.87 -22.10
C LEU A 250 -10.08 -25.30 -22.02
N PRO A 251 -10.49 -25.97 -20.93
CA PRO A 251 -11.91 -26.29 -20.71
C PRO A 251 -12.77 -25.03 -20.68
N SER A 252 -14.00 -25.10 -21.15
CA SER A 252 -14.93 -23.97 -21.26
C SER A 252 -15.27 -23.32 -19.92
N TYR A 253 -15.09 -24.01 -18.80
CA TYR A 253 -15.32 -23.47 -17.45
C TYR A 253 -14.15 -22.66 -16.88
N MET A 254 -13.00 -22.62 -17.55
CA MET A 254 -11.79 -21.92 -17.03
C MET A 254 -12.01 -20.43 -16.72
N PRO A 255 -12.73 -19.65 -17.53
CA PRO A 255 -13.00 -18.24 -17.19
C PRO A 255 -13.81 -18.11 -15.89
N ALA A 256 -14.79 -19.00 -15.68
CA ALA A 256 -15.59 -19.01 -14.46
C ALA A 256 -14.76 -19.41 -13.21
N LEU A 257 -13.87 -20.40 -13.39
CA LEU A 257 -12.93 -20.80 -12.34
C LEU A 257 -11.97 -19.66 -11.98
N ALA A 258 -11.44 -18.98 -12.99
CA ALA A 258 -10.60 -17.80 -12.76
C ALA A 258 -11.38 -16.68 -12.03
N ALA A 259 -12.59 -16.35 -12.49
CA ALA A 259 -13.41 -15.35 -11.84
C ALA A 259 -13.64 -15.67 -10.36
N GLY A 260 -14.00 -16.90 -10.02
CA GLY A 260 -14.20 -17.35 -8.63
C GLY A 260 -12.92 -17.30 -7.81
N THR A 261 -11.80 -17.73 -8.38
CA THR A 261 -10.48 -17.71 -7.72
C THR A 261 -10.05 -16.28 -7.44
N PHE A 262 -10.09 -15.39 -8.44
CA PHE A 262 -9.73 -13.99 -8.28
C PHE A 262 -10.68 -13.21 -7.36
N LEU A 263 -11.97 -13.61 -7.25
CA LEU A 263 -12.90 -13.06 -6.29
C LEU A 263 -12.44 -13.31 -4.86
N ILE A 264 -12.14 -14.56 -4.54
CA ILE A 264 -11.73 -14.95 -3.17
C ILE A 264 -10.37 -14.32 -2.83
N ILE A 265 -9.42 -14.44 -3.75
CA ILE A 265 -8.07 -13.87 -3.56
C ILE A 265 -8.15 -12.36 -3.41
N GLY A 266 -8.85 -11.65 -4.28
CA GLY A 266 -8.99 -10.20 -4.23
C GLY A 266 -9.61 -9.72 -2.92
N PHE A 267 -10.62 -10.44 -2.41
CA PHE A 267 -11.22 -10.12 -1.12
C PHE A 267 -10.22 -10.23 0.05
N LEU A 268 -9.42 -11.29 0.08
CA LEU A 268 -8.42 -11.48 1.12
C LEU A 268 -7.24 -10.49 0.97
N GLN A 269 -6.78 -10.29 -0.26
CA GLN A 269 -5.70 -9.34 -0.56
C GLN A 269 -6.04 -7.91 -0.16
N ALA A 270 -7.30 -7.48 -0.30
CA ALA A 270 -7.76 -6.17 0.15
C ALA A 270 -7.39 -5.92 1.62
N TYR A 271 -7.61 -6.90 2.51
CA TYR A 271 -7.27 -6.77 3.93
C TYR A 271 -5.76 -6.84 4.20
N VAL A 272 -5.01 -7.61 3.42
CA VAL A 272 -3.54 -7.61 3.52
C VAL A 272 -3.00 -6.23 3.17
N MET A 273 -3.42 -5.62 2.06
CA MET A 273 -3.04 -4.26 1.66
C MET A 273 -3.43 -3.22 2.72
N MET A 274 -4.64 -3.32 3.29
CA MET A 274 -5.07 -2.42 4.35
C MET A 274 -4.19 -2.55 5.60
N SER A 275 -3.75 -3.76 5.95
CA SER A 275 -2.98 -4.01 7.16
C SER A 275 -1.65 -3.26 7.21
N VAL A 276 -1.02 -2.99 6.04
CA VAL A 276 0.26 -2.28 5.92
C VAL A 276 0.14 -0.79 6.28
N LEU A 277 -1.04 -0.21 6.12
CA LEU A 277 -1.27 1.20 6.48
C LEU A 277 -1.07 1.46 7.98
N PHE A 278 -1.32 0.47 8.85
CA PHE A 278 -1.26 0.63 10.30
C PHE A 278 0.16 0.77 10.86
N PRO A 279 1.17 -0.04 10.48
CA PRO A 279 2.57 0.21 10.82
C PRO A 279 3.07 1.58 10.34
N ILE A 280 2.71 1.99 9.11
CA ILE A 280 3.08 3.29 8.54
C ILE A 280 2.41 4.44 9.31
N TYR A 281 1.19 4.26 9.80
CA TYR A 281 0.49 5.21 10.65
C TYR A 281 1.22 5.47 11.97
N TYR A 282 1.65 4.41 12.67
CA TYR A 282 2.43 4.58 13.90
C TYR A 282 3.84 5.11 13.66
N MET A 283 4.44 4.79 12.52
CA MET A 283 5.71 5.40 12.08
C MET A 283 5.54 6.91 11.92
N TYR A 284 4.48 7.35 11.23
CA TYR A 284 4.13 8.76 11.08
C TYR A 284 3.97 9.42 12.46
N GLY A 285 3.16 8.85 13.36
CA GLY A 285 2.94 9.40 14.71
C GLY A 285 4.22 9.49 15.55
N SER A 286 5.13 8.51 15.43
CA SER A 286 6.41 8.51 16.12
C SER A 286 7.36 9.60 15.60
N ILE A 287 7.38 9.87 14.29
CA ILE A 287 8.19 10.94 13.69
C ILE A 287 7.66 12.31 14.11
N ASP A 288 6.35 12.51 14.06
CA ASP A 288 5.72 13.78 14.47
C ASP A 288 5.94 14.06 15.97
N ALA A 289 5.86 13.04 16.83
CA ALA A 289 6.16 13.17 18.26
C ALA A 289 7.62 13.64 18.50
N GLN A 290 8.59 13.04 17.80
CA GLN A 290 10.00 13.45 17.91
C GLN A 290 10.27 14.86 17.39
N GLU A 291 9.55 15.32 16.37
CA GLU A 291 9.71 16.70 15.88
C GLU A 291 9.06 17.71 16.81
N GLN A 292 7.95 17.35 17.48
CA GLN A 292 7.33 18.18 18.53
C GLN A 292 8.25 18.33 19.74
N GLU A 293 8.81 17.23 20.27
CA GLU A 293 9.76 17.28 21.38
C GLU A 293 10.96 18.20 21.09
N LYS A 294 11.50 18.14 19.85
CA LYS A 294 12.57 19.05 19.45
C LYS A 294 12.16 20.53 19.42
N GLN A 295 10.96 20.82 18.94
CA GLN A 295 10.46 22.19 18.88
C GLN A 295 10.25 22.78 20.27
N ASP A 296 9.72 21.96 21.19
CA ASP A 296 9.49 22.38 22.57
C ASP A 296 10.80 22.59 23.32
N PHE A 297 11.80 21.72 23.10
CA PHE A 297 13.15 21.91 23.66
C PHE A 297 13.81 23.21 23.15
N ASN A 298 13.71 23.51 21.86
CA ASN A 298 14.27 24.73 21.29
C ASN A 298 13.56 26.00 21.79
N LYS A 299 12.26 25.96 22.10
CA LYS A 299 11.52 27.08 22.71
C LYS A 299 11.89 27.34 24.16
N GLN A 300 12.27 26.30 24.90
CA GLN A 300 12.72 26.42 26.29
C GLN A 300 14.13 27.02 26.43
N GLN A 301 14.92 27.00 25.36
CA GLN A 301 16.27 27.55 25.30
C GLN A 301 16.33 29.02 24.82
N GLN A 302 15.23 29.56 24.33
CA GLN A 302 15.06 30.95 23.90
C GLN A 302 14.42 31.78 25.00
#